data_91fcd282c4ca9ce285e622b5db5b6b0f
#
_entry.id   91fcd282c4ca9ce285e622b5db5b6b0f
#
_cell.length_a   1.000
_cell.length_b   1.000
_cell.length_c   1.000
_cell.angle_alpha   90.00
_cell.angle_beta   90.00
_cell.angle_gamma   90.00
#
_symmetry.space_group_name_H-M   'P 1'
#
loop_
_entity.id
_entity.type
_entity.pdbx_description
1 polymer ?
#
loop_
_entity_poly.entity_id
_entity_poly.type
_entity_poly.pdbx_seq_one_letter_code
_entity_poly.pdbx_strand_id
1 'polypeptide(L)' 'MKYIIGIDIGTTATKGVLYGEDGSEVAKLAISYPLIQEEAGQAEEDPQLIFDAVQKMIYQLSQKSSGKILS' A
#
# COMPACT_ATOMS: atom_id res chain seq x y z
N MET A 1 4.87 5.68 -20.89
CA MET A 1 5.05 6.46 -19.66
C MET A 1 5.49 5.55 -18.53
N LYS A 2 6.37 6.03 -17.69
CA LYS A 2 6.86 5.28 -16.53
C LYS A 2 6.12 5.73 -15.28
N TYR A 3 5.98 4.82 -14.33
CA TYR A 3 5.24 5.07 -13.10
C TYR A 3 6.07 4.65 -11.90
N ILE A 4 5.79 5.29 -10.77
CA ILE A 4 6.43 4.97 -9.50
C ILE A 4 5.33 4.72 -8.48
N ILE A 5 5.46 3.66 -7.71
CA ILE A 5 4.54 3.38 -6.62
C ILE A 5 5.25 3.69 -5.30
N GLY A 6 4.68 4.61 -4.54
CA GLY A 6 5.14 4.89 -3.19
C GLY A 6 4.22 4.20 -2.20
N ILE A 7 4.78 3.51 -1.23
CA ILE A 7 4.00 2.78 -0.23
C ILE A 7 4.43 3.21 1.16
N ASP A 8 3.43 3.55 1.98
CA ASP A 8 3.63 3.93 3.38
C ASP A 8 2.91 2.90 4.24
N ILE A 9 3.67 2.15 5.01
CA ILE A 9 3.13 1.09 5.87
C ILE A 9 2.97 1.62 7.27
N GLY A 10 1.71 1.73 7.71
CA GLY A 10 1.41 2.19 9.06
C GLY A 10 0.90 1.05 9.92
N THR A 11 0.60 1.36 11.18
CA THR A 11 0.14 0.36 12.14
C THR A 11 -1.29 -0.11 11.89
N THR A 12 -2.13 0.74 11.32
CA THR A 12 -3.54 0.41 11.09
C THR A 12 -3.91 0.38 9.62
N ALA A 13 -3.02 0.83 8.75
CA ALA A 13 -3.32 0.86 7.32
C ALA A 13 -2.03 0.98 6.52
N THR A 14 -2.07 0.49 5.31
CA THR A 14 -1.03 0.71 4.31
C THR A 14 -1.62 1.63 3.25
N LYS A 15 -0.87 2.66 2.88
CA LYS A 15 -1.29 3.61 1.86
C LYS A 15 -0.31 3.55 0.70
N GLY A 16 -0.85 3.62 -0.49
CA GLY A 16 -0.03 3.61 -1.69
C GLY A 16 -0.47 4.66 -2.67
N VAL A 17 0.48 5.21 -3.40
CA VAL A 17 0.21 6.23 -4.41
C VAL A 17 0.96 5.84 -5.67
N LEU A 18 0.27 5.94 -6.78
CA LEU A 18 0.86 5.75 -8.11
C LEU A 18 1.15 7.11 -8.70
N TYR A 19 2.41 7.37 -9.00
CA TYR A 19 2.84 8.62 -9.60
C TYR A 19 3.28 8.39 -11.05
N GLY A 20 2.95 9.34 -11.89
CA GLY A 20 3.54 9.39 -13.23
C GLY A 20 4.96 9.91 -13.17
N GLU A 21 5.72 9.72 -14.24
CA GLU A 21 7.11 10.17 -14.26
C GLU A 21 7.27 11.69 -14.19
N ASP A 22 6.20 12.42 -14.44
CA ASP A 22 6.18 13.88 -14.30
C ASP A 22 5.87 14.32 -12.86
N GLY A 23 5.70 13.38 -11.94
CA GLY A 23 5.40 13.68 -10.55
C GLY A 23 3.92 13.78 -10.23
N SER A 24 3.05 13.64 -11.23
CA SER A 24 1.62 13.75 -10.99
C SER A 24 1.08 12.51 -10.28
N GLU A 25 0.11 12.70 -9.39
CA GLU A 25 -0.57 11.61 -8.71
C GLU A 25 -1.62 11.03 -9.65
N VAL A 26 -1.45 9.79 -10.03
CA VAL A 26 -2.35 9.09 -10.95
C VAL A 26 -3.47 8.40 -10.21
N ALA A 27 -3.13 7.74 -9.11
CA ALA A 27 -4.10 7.00 -8.30
C ALA A 27 -3.56 6.83 -6.90
N LYS A 28 -4.45 6.64 -5.94
CA LYS A 28 -4.04 6.31 -4.58
C LYS A 28 -5.01 5.31 -3.99
N LEU A 29 -4.53 4.56 -3.02
CA LEU A 29 -5.26 3.48 -2.41
C LEU A 29 -4.84 3.35 -0.96
N ALA A 30 -5.77 2.99 -0.10
CA ALA A 30 -5.47 2.70 1.30
C ALA A 30 -6.16 1.40 1.67
N ILE A 31 -5.44 0.55 2.37
CA ILE A 31 -5.98 -0.72 2.85
C ILE A 31 -5.81 -0.73 4.36
N SER A 32 -6.93 -0.78 5.07
CA SER A 32 -6.93 -0.81 6.52
C SER A 32 -6.93 -2.25 7.01
N TYR A 33 -6.31 -2.46 8.15
CA TYR A 33 -6.31 -3.76 8.81
C TYR A 33 -6.40 -3.55 10.31
N PRO A 34 -7.01 -4.49 11.05
CA PRO A 34 -7.16 -4.31 12.48
C PRO A 34 -5.85 -4.58 13.21
N LEU A 35 -5.66 -3.88 14.32
CA LEU A 35 -4.62 -4.25 15.25
C LEU A 35 -5.07 -5.49 16.01
N ILE A 36 -4.15 -6.40 16.26
CA ILE A 36 -4.39 -7.55 17.10
C ILE A 36 -4.13 -7.14 18.53
N GLN A 37 -5.17 -7.20 19.38
CA GLN A 37 -5.00 -6.86 20.78
C GLN A 37 -4.96 -8.14 21.60
N GLU A 38 -3.86 -8.30 22.31
CA GLU A 38 -3.69 -9.39 23.24
C GLU A 38 -4.17 -8.97 24.62
N GLU A 39 -4.18 -9.92 25.54
CA GLU A 39 -4.46 -9.61 26.94
C GLU A 39 -3.45 -8.57 27.44
N ALA A 40 -3.86 -7.83 28.45
CA ALA A 40 -3.05 -6.75 29.02
C ALA A 40 -2.92 -5.53 28.12
N GLY A 41 -3.77 -5.43 27.12
CA GLY A 41 -3.85 -4.24 26.30
C GLY A 41 -2.74 -4.07 25.27
N GLN A 42 -1.98 -5.10 25.03
CA GLN A 42 -0.97 -5.05 23.98
C GLN A 42 -1.61 -5.13 22.61
N ALA A 43 -1.10 -4.34 21.69
CA ALA A 43 -1.56 -4.37 20.31
C ALA A 43 -0.38 -4.77 19.43
N GLU A 44 -0.62 -5.68 18.52
CA GLU A 44 0.42 -6.15 17.60
C GLU A 44 -0.08 -6.08 16.17
N GLU A 45 0.86 -5.83 15.26
CA GLU A 45 0.59 -5.94 13.84
C GLU A 45 0.76 -7.39 13.41
N ASP A 46 -0.13 -7.84 12.53
CA ASP A 46 0.01 -9.16 11.93
C ASP A 46 0.84 -8.98 10.65
N PRO A 47 2.06 -9.52 10.60
CA PRO A 47 2.90 -9.36 9.40
C PRO A 47 2.25 -9.91 8.14
N GLN A 48 1.44 -10.95 8.25
CA GLN A 48 0.77 -11.51 7.08
C GLN A 48 -0.28 -10.56 6.53
N LEU A 49 -1.01 -9.87 7.41
CA LEU A 49 -1.99 -8.89 6.95
C LEU A 49 -1.31 -7.74 6.22
N ILE A 50 -0.17 -7.29 6.75
CA ILE A 50 0.59 -6.22 6.11
C ILE A 50 1.11 -6.66 4.76
N PHE A 51 1.68 -7.86 4.69
CA PHE A 51 2.22 -8.39 3.46
C PHE A 51 1.13 -8.53 2.39
N ASP A 52 -0.02 -9.08 2.78
CA ASP A 52 -1.15 -9.24 1.86
C ASP A 52 -1.66 -7.88 1.38
N ALA A 53 -1.72 -6.91 2.27
CA ALA A 53 -2.17 -5.56 1.91
C ALA A 53 -1.22 -4.93 0.90
N VAL A 54 0.09 -5.07 1.11
CA VAL A 54 1.08 -4.51 0.18
C VAL A 54 0.99 -5.18 -1.18
N GLN A 55 0.89 -6.51 -1.22
CA GLN A 55 0.76 -7.23 -2.48
C GLN A 55 -0.50 -6.81 -3.24
N LYS A 56 -1.61 -6.75 -2.54
CA LYS A 56 -2.88 -6.34 -3.15
C LYS A 56 -2.80 -4.92 -3.67
N MET A 57 -2.17 -4.04 -2.91
CA MET A 57 -2.02 -2.65 -3.29
C MET A 57 -1.19 -2.50 -4.56
N ILE A 58 -0.06 -3.20 -4.62
CA ILE A 58 0.80 -3.16 -5.81
C ILE A 58 0.02 -3.65 -7.03
N TYR A 59 -0.70 -4.76 -6.87
CA TYR A 59 -1.49 -5.29 -7.97
C TYR A 59 -2.54 -4.29 -8.43
N GLN A 60 -3.32 -3.74 -7.51
CA GLN A 60 -4.40 -2.82 -7.85
C GLN A 60 -3.89 -1.52 -8.47
N LEU A 61 -2.80 -0.98 -7.93
CA LEU A 61 -2.22 0.23 -8.49
C LEU A 61 -1.63 -0.02 -9.88
N SER A 62 -1.03 -1.20 -10.08
CA SER A 62 -0.48 -1.53 -11.39
C SER A 62 -1.55 -1.62 -12.48
N GLN A 63 -2.77 -1.98 -12.10
CA GLN A 63 -3.88 -2.02 -13.06
C GLN A 63 -4.28 -0.64 -13.55
N LYS A 64 -3.91 0.39 -12.82
CA LYS A 64 -4.26 1.76 -13.19
C LYS A 64 -3.18 2.43 -14.03
N SER A 65 -2.04 1.78 -14.18
CA SER A 65 -0.97 2.32 -15.01
C SER A 65 -1.15 1.82 -16.44
N SER A 66 -0.76 2.67 -17.39
CA SER A 66 -0.74 2.28 -18.80
C SER A 66 0.68 2.11 -19.29
N GLY A 67 1.64 2.12 -18.40
CA GLY A 67 3.04 2.03 -18.75
C GLY A 67 3.80 1.20 -17.74
N LYS A 68 5.12 1.39 -17.76
CA LYS A 68 6.03 0.59 -16.96
C LYS A 68 6.16 1.15 -15.55
N ILE A 69 6.06 0.27 -14.56
CA ILE A 69 6.23 0.64 -13.17
C ILE A 69 7.71 0.52 -12.81
N LEU A 70 8.26 1.56 -12.20
CA LEU A 70 9.66 1.60 -11.83
C LEU A 70 9.91 1.12 -10.40
N SER A 71 8.95 1.29 -9.52
CA SER A 71 9.17 0.93 -8.13
C SER A 71 7.86 0.75 -7.38
#